data_3e263f849c8344d223a052476b00bf95
#
_entry.id   3e263f849c8344d223a052476b00bf95
#
_cell.length_a   1.000
_cell.length_b   1.000
_cell.length_c   1.000
_cell.angle_alpha   90.00
_cell.angle_beta   90.00
_cell.angle_gamma   90.00
#
_symmetry.space_group_name_H-M   'P 1'
#
loop_
_entity.id
_entity.type
_entity.pdbx_description
1 polymer ?
#
loop_
_entity_poly.entity_id
_entity_poly.type
_entity_poly.pdbx_seq_one_letter_code
_entity_poly.pdbx_strand_id
1 'polypeptide(L)'
;MHCKFTAMALPKLRFSRTCCLLLVLILSTKAGRLCAQRYGANDTIVTGMIVYKGDTMEAKTLMPVDAWGKMTAAQREKREKWTRLRNAVYVTYPYAMRAGALMNDINAKLENISDKRKRKEYIQSREKELRKEFTDPLTNLSVYQGRVLMKLINRESGNNCYEIIKEYKGGLTARFYQTVAFFFNSNLKQPYNAAGDDAEIEQIVLEVRRMYGYRS
;
A
#
# COMPACT_ATOMS: atom_id res chain seq x y z
N MET A 1 24.00 -44.24 -25.05
CA MET A 1 23.17 -44.74 -23.94
C MET A 1 21.72 -44.34 -24.22
N HIS A 2 20.92 -45.25 -24.76
CA HIS A 2 19.51 -45.04 -25.10
C HIS A 2 18.64 -45.37 -23.89
N CYS A 3 17.95 -44.41 -23.35
CA CYS A 3 16.93 -44.65 -22.34
C CYS A 3 15.58 -44.80 -23.03
N LYS A 4 15.06 -46.02 -23.03
CA LYS A 4 13.75 -46.40 -23.57
C LYS A 4 12.66 -45.95 -22.58
N PHE A 5 11.82 -45.04 -22.98
CA PHE A 5 10.57 -44.74 -22.30
C PHE A 5 9.55 -45.82 -22.61
N THR A 6 9.23 -46.63 -21.64
CA THR A 6 8.18 -47.64 -21.72
C THR A 6 6.82 -46.97 -21.50
N ALA A 7 6.01 -46.92 -22.55
CA ALA A 7 4.65 -46.39 -22.46
C ALA A 7 3.77 -47.41 -21.71
N MET A 8 3.29 -47.01 -20.56
CA MET A 8 2.38 -47.77 -19.71
C MET A 8 0.96 -47.60 -20.27
N ALA A 9 0.44 -48.67 -20.88
CA ALA A 9 -0.90 -48.71 -21.46
C ALA A 9 -1.95 -48.67 -20.36
N LEU A 10 -2.80 -47.63 -20.35
CA LEU A 10 -3.98 -47.53 -19.49
C LEU A 10 -5.03 -48.59 -19.91
N PRO A 11 -5.63 -49.33 -18.98
CA PRO A 11 -6.67 -50.31 -19.30
C PRO A 11 -7.93 -49.58 -19.76
N LYS A 12 -8.44 -50.00 -20.95
CA LYS A 12 -9.73 -49.56 -21.49
C LYS A 12 -10.86 -50.10 -20.59
N LEU A 13 -11.32 -49.30 -19.65
CA LEU A 13 -12.55 -49.60 -18.89
C LEU A 13 -13.73 -49.56 -19.84
N ARG A 14 -14.25 -50.73 -20.19
CA ARG A 14 -15.54 -50.89 -20.86
C ARG A 14 -16.63 -50.54 -19.84
N PHE A 15 -17.05 -49.33 -19.83
CA PHE A 15 -18.23 -48.91 -19.06
C PHE A 15 -19.47 -49.61 -19.67
N SER A 16 -20.03 -50.52 -18.91
CA SER A 16 -21.32 -51.15 -19.26
C SER A 16 -22.41 -50.11 -19.29
N ARG A 17 -23.31 -50.15 -20.26
CA ARG A 17 -24.49 -49.23 -20.39
C ARG A 17 -25.29 -49.18 -19.11
N THR A 18 -25.29 -50.20 -18.29
CA THR A 18 -25.93 -50.26 -16.98
C THR A 18 -25.24 -49.36 -15.93
N CYS A 19 -23.92 -49.24 -16.01
CA CYS A 19 -23.16 -48.36 -15.10
C CYS A 19 -23.39 -46.87 -15.40
N CYS A 20 -23.55 -46.49 -16.67
CA CYS A 20 -23.93 -45.13 -17.05
C CYS A 20 -25.35 -44.77 -16.60
N LEU A 21 -26.29 -45.69 -16.69
CA LEU A 21 -27.67 -45.48 -16.23
C LEU A 21 -27.75 -45.33 -14.71
N LEU A 22 -26.96 -46.08 -13.95
CA LEU A 22 -26.86 -45.94 -12.50
C LEU A 22 -26.22 -44.61 -12.10
N LEU A 23 -25.20 -44.16 -12.84
CA LEU A 23 -24.56 -42.85 -12.59
C LEU A 23 -25.49 -41.66 -12.86
N VAL A 24 -26.32 -41.72 -13.91
CA VAL A 24 -27.33 -40.74 -14.21
C VAL A 24 -28.46 -40.74 -13.14
N LEU A 25 -28.83 -41.89 -12.65
CA LEU A 25 -29.84 -42.03 -11.58
C LEU A 25 -29.31 -41.46 -10.26
N ILE A 26 -28.05 -41.66 -9.92
CA ILE A 26 -27.39 -41.09 -8.71
C ILE A 26 -27.24 -39.59 -8.83
N LEU A 27 -26.92 -39.04 -10.03
CA LEU A 27 -26.85 -37.59 -10.24
C LEU A 27 -28.25 -36.94 -10.13
N SER A 28 -29.29 -37.59 -10.58
CA SER A 28 -30.68 -37.03 -10.51
C SER A 28 -31.22 -36.97 -9.09
N THR A 29 -30.76 -37.82 -8.17
CA THR A 29 -31.17 -37.78 -6.76
C THR A 29 -30.43 -36.70 -5.96
N LYS A 30 -29.35 -36.14 -6.48
CA LYS A 30 -28.58 -35.04 -5.89
C LYS A 30 -28.96 -33.65 -6.43
N ALA A 31 -29.98 -33.54 -7.27
CA ALA A 31 -30.62 -32.27 -7.56
C ALA A 31 -31.24 -31.77 -6.26
N GLY A 32 -30.42 -31.22 -5.38
CA GLY A 32 -30.85 -30.55 -4.16
C GLY A 32 -31.90 -29.53 -4.57
N ARG A 33 -33.01 -29.56 -3.87
CA ARG A 33 -34.09 -28.59 -4.02
C ARG A 33 -33.47 -27.21 -3.97
N LEU A 34 -33.33 -26.55 -5.12
CA LEU A 34 -33.19 -25.11 -5.20
C LEU A 34 -34.45 -24.55 -4.58
N CYS A 35 -34.42 -24.33 -3.28
CA CYS A 35 -35.39 -23.47 -2.62
C CYS A 35 -35.18 -22.07 -3.17
N ALA A 36 -35.73 -21.75 -4.33
CA ALA A 36 -36.12 -20.40 -4.61
C ALA A 36 -37.05 -20.00 -3.48
N GLN A 37 -36.65 -19.10 -2.60
CA GLN A 37 -37.48 -18.55 -1.56
C GLN A 37 -38.67 -17.89 -2.27
N ARG A 38 -39.76 -18.63 -2.40
CA ARG A 38 -41.02 -18.05 -2.77
C ARG A 38 -41.49 -17.29 -1.53
N TYR A 39 -41.54 -15.98 -1.61
CA TYR A 39 -42.27 -15.19 -0.64
C TYR A 39 -43.68 -15.77 -0.53
N GLY A 40 -44.02 -16.27 0.64
CA GLY A 40 -45.38 -16.75 0.91
C GLY A 40 -46.34 -15.58 0.91
N ALA A 41 -47.61 -15.85 0.62
CA ALA A 41 -48.66 -14.83 0.65
C ALA A 41 -48.77 -14.11 2.01
N ASN A 42 -48.17 -14.68 3.06
CA ASN A 42 -48.21 -14.15 4.43
C ASN A 42 -46.82 -13.66 4.93
N ASP A 43 -45.83 -13.50 4.05
CA ASP A 43 -44.56 -12.92 4.45
C ASP A 43 -44.73 -11.43 4.73
N THR A 44 -44.65 -11.06 5.99
CA THR A 44 -44.67 -9.67 6.43
C THR A 44 -43.29 -9.05 6.26
N ILE A 45 -43.14 -8.10 5.34
CA ILE A 45 -41.94 -7.31 5.19
C ILE A 45 -42.09 -6.06 6.04
N VAL A 46 -41.25 -5.90 7.06
CA VAL A 46 -41.22 -4.68 7.86
C VAL A 46 -40.48 -3.61 7.04
N THR A 47 -41.23 -2.60 6.58
CA THR A 47 -40.68 -1.44 5.87
C THR A 47 -40.80 -0.19 6.76
N GLY A 48 -39.80 0.72 6.65
CA GLY A 48 -39.94 2.05 7.23
C GLY A 48 -41.08 2.82 6.54
N MET A 49 -41.68 3.78 7.23
CA MET A 49 -42.68 4.68 6.65
C MET A 49 -42.12 6.11 6.66
N ILE A 50 -42.43 6.86 5.61
CA ILE A 50 -42.17 8.30 5.51
C ILE A 50 -43.45 9.02 5.19
N VAL A 51 -43.61 10.22 5.73
CA VAL A 51 -44.74 11.11 5.39
C VAL A 51 -44.25 12.08 4.31
N TYR A 52 -44.89 12.00 3.14
CA TYR A 52 -44.58 12.91 2.02
C TYR A 52 -45.87 13.63 1.60
N LYS A 53 -45.87 14.95 1.66
CA LYS A 53 -47.04 15.80 1.33
C LYS A 53 -48.33 15.46 2.09
N GLY A 54 -48.23 14.93 3.30
CA GLY A 54 -49.35 14.52 4.12
C GLY A 54 -49.80 13.07 3.98
N ASP A 55 -49.30 12.35 2.99
CA ASP A 55 -49.58 10.92 2.79
C ASP A 55 -48.46 10.05 3.37
N THR A 56 -48.86 8.93 3.97
CA THR A 56 -47.89 7.94 4.51
C THR A 56 -47.58 6.93 3.43
N MET A 57 -46.26 6.86 3.09
CA MET A 57 -45.74 5.98 2.04
C MET A 57 -44.72 5.00 2.61
N GLU A 58 -44.60 3.83 1.99
CA GLU A 58 -43.51 2.89 2.33
C GLU A 58 -42.17 3.48 1.96
N ALA A 59 -41.22 3.46 2.92
CA ALA A 59 -39.85 3.84 2.71
C ALA A 59 -38.98 2.59 2.56
N LYS A 60 -38.32 2.44 1.41
CA LYS A 60 -37.34 1.39 1.20
C LYS A 60 -35.97 2.02 0.87
N THR A 61 -34.99 1.72 1.68
CA THR A 61 -33.60 2.08 1.36
C THR A 61 -33.12 1.21 0.22
N LEU A 62 -32.91 1.81 -0.93
CA LEU A 62 -32.32 1.12 -2.08
C LEU A 62 -30.80 0.97 -1.85
N MET A 63 -30.24 -0.12 -2.35
CA MET A 63 -28.78 -0.25 -2.38
C MET A 63 -28.20 0.89 -3.23
N PRO A 64 -27.07 1.49 -2.80
CA PRO A 64 -26.42 2.51 -3.59
C PRO A 64 -26.06 1.94 -4.96
N VAL A 65 -26.47 2.63 -6.01
CA VAL A 65 -26.11 2.30 -7.39
C VAL A 65 -24.94 3.17 -7.79
N ASP A 66 -23.78 2.55 -8.03
CA ASP A 66 -22.62 3.25 -8.56
C ASP A 66 -22.85 3.59 -10.04
N ALA A 67 -23.17 4.86 -10.32
CA ALA A 67 -23.30 5.33 -11.69
C ALA A 67 -21.91 5.70 -12.27
N TRP A 68 -21.38 4.88 -13.14
CA TRP A 68 -20.13 5.12 -13.86
C TRP A 68 -20.38 6.06 -15.05
N GLY A 69 -20.26 7.37 -14.82
CA GLY A 69 -20.30 8.38 -15.86
C GLY A 69 -18.90 8.65 -16.47
N LYS A 70 -18.85 9.26 -17.64
CA LYS A 70 -17.58 9.77 -18.21
C LYS A 70 -17.03 10.84 -17.27
N MET A 71 -15.79 10.64 -16.79
CA MET A 71 -15.12 11.63 -15.96
C MET A 71 -14.85 12.93 -16.74
N THR A 72 -15.05 14.06 -16.08
CA THR A 72 -14.62 15.35 -16.62
C THR A 72 -13.09 15.41 -16.70
N ALA A 73 -12.55 16.33 -17.52
CA ALA A 73 -11.10 16.51 -17.62
C ALA A 73 -10.45 16.80 -16.26
N ALA A 74 -11.08 17.65 -15.45
CA ALA A 74 -10.60 17.97 -14.11
C ALA A 74 -10.60 16.77 -13.15
N GLN A 75 -11.64 15.93 -13.19
CA GLN A 75 -11.70 14.70 -12.39
C GLN A 75 -10.62 13.70 -12.82
N ARG A 76 -10.35 13.59 -14.12
CA ARG A 76 -9.29 12.73 -14.65
C ARG A 76 -7.92 13.19 -14.17
N GLU A 77 -7.63 14.49 -14.30
CA GLU A 77 -6.37 15.07 -13.83
C GLU A 77 -6.16 14.84 -12.32
N LYS A 78 -7.20 15.07 -11.50
CA LYS A 78 -7.14 14.81 -10.07
C LYS A 78 -6.85 13.34 -9.77
N ARG A 79 -7.50 12.42 -10.48
CA ARG A 79 -7.28 10.98 -10.33
C ARG A 79 -5.87 10.56 -10.76
N GLU A 80 -5.34 11.15 -11.84
CA GLU A 80 -3.97 10.87 -12.29
C GLU A 80 -2.94 11.34 -11.27
N LYS A 81 -3.10 12.54 -10.72
CA LYS A 81 -2.24 13.07 -9.64
C LYS A 81 -2.28 12.16 -8.40
N TRP A 82 -3.48 11.78 -7.97
CA TRP A 82 -3.67 10.85 -6.86
C TRP A 82 -3.02 9.48 -7.10
N THR A 83 -3.25 8.90 -8.28
CA THR A 83 -2.67 7.59 -8.65
C THR A 83 -1.15 7.65 -8.68
N ARG A 84 -0.58 8.73 -9.24
CA ARG A 84 0.86 8.95 -9.26
C ARG A 84 1.45 9.06 -7.85
N LEU A 85 0.79 9.82 -6.98
CA LEU A 85 1.20 9.96 -5.58
C LEU A 85 1.11 8.63 -4.84
N ARG A 86 -0.01 7.93 -4.97
CA ARG A 86 -0.24 6.63 -4.36
C ARG A 86 0.85 5.63 -4.74
N ASN A 87 1.13 5.50 -6.04
CA ASN A 87 2.20 4.61 -6.52
C ASN A 87 3.57 5.02 -5.97
N ALA A 88 3.85 6.32 -5.87
CA ALA A 88 5.12 6.79 -5.30
C ALA A 88 5.24 6.40 -3.82
N VAL A 89 4.18 6.58 -3.02
CA VAL A 89 4.18 6.18 -1.60
C VAL A 89 4.33 4.67 -1.46
N TYR A 90 3.61 3.87 -2.22
CA TYR A 90 3.72 2.40 -2.16
C TYR A 90 5.14 1.90 -2.41
N VAL A 91 5.80 2.46 -3.41
CA VAL A 91 7.19 2.07 -3.75
C VAL A 91 8.19 2.55 -2.71
N THR A 92 8.00 3.75 -2.15
CA THR A 92 9.01 4.40 -1.31
C THR A 92 8.85 4.14 0.18
N TYR A 93 7.64 3.79 0.65
CA TYR A 93 7.37 3.61 2.07
C TYR A 93 8.25 2.56 2.77
N PRO A 94 8.53 1.37 2.20
CA PRO A 94 9.43 0.40 2.81
C PRO A 94 10.86 0.93 3.02
N TYR A 95 11.33 1.77 2.13
CA TYR A 95 12.64 2.45 2.25
C TYR A 95 12.60 3.52 3.33
N ALA A 96 11.50 4.30 3.38
CA ALA A 96 11.32 5.33 4.39
C ALA A 96 11.31 4.76 5.81
N MET A 97 10.65 3.63 6.02
CA MET A 97 10.62 2.94 7.32
C MET A 97 12.03 2.57 7.79
N ARG A 98 12.85 1.97 6.93
CA ARG A 98 14.22 1.57 7.27
C ARG A 98 15.12 2.77 7.51
N ALA A 99 15.05 3.76 6.63
CA ALA A 99 15.82 4.99 6.75
C ALA A 99 15.43 5.79 8.00
N GLY A 100 14.14 5.86 8.30
CA GLY A 100 13.62 6.51 9.51
C GLY A 100 14.10 5.81 10.79
N ALA A 101 14.05 4.49 10.83
CA ALA A 101 14.56 3.70 11.97
C ALA A 101 16.06 3.95 12.20
N LEU A 102 16.86 3.96 11.13
CA LEU A 102 18.29 4.27 11.22
C LEU A 102 18.54 5.71 11.72
N MET A 103 17.75 6.68 11.24
CA MET A 103 17.85 8.07 11.70
C MET A 103 17.50 8.21 13.18
N ASN A 104 16.48 7.51 13.64
CA ASN A 104 16.08 7.53 15.05
C ASN A 104 17.15 6.88 15.94
N ASP A 105 17.77 5.77 15.51
CA ASP A 105 18.91 5.14 16.22
C ASP A 105 20.10 6.10 16.32
N ILE A 106 20.47 6.75 15.22
CA ILE A 106 21.54 7.74 15.20
C ILE A 106 21.21 8.90 16.15
N ASN A 107 20.01 9.45 16.08
CA ASN A 107 19.60 10.57 16.91
C ASN A 107 19.67 10.24 18.40
N ALA A 108 19.13 9.08 18.81
CA ALA A 108 19.18 8.62 20.19
C ALA A 108 20.62 8.47 20.73
N LYS A 109 21.56 8.08 19.88
CA LYS A 109 22.98 8.03 20.25
C LYS A 109 23.60 9.42 20.33
N LEU A 110 23.25 10.31 19.42
CA LEU A 110 23.78 11.67 19.37
C LEU A 110 23.32 12.52 20.55
N GLU A 111 22.14 12.27 21.12
CA GLU A 111 21.65 12.94 22.33
C GLU A 111 22.61 12.77 23.52
N ASN A 112 23.29 11.63 23.60
CA ASN A 112 24.25 11.32 24.65
C ASN A 112 25.69 11.83 24.38
N ILE A 113 25.93 12.46 23.22
CA ILE A 113 27.25 12.94 22.81
C ILE A 113 27.21 14.46 22.67
N SER A 114 27.76 15.19 23.63
CA SER A 114 27.81 16.66 23.60
C SER A 114 28.95 17.21 22.72
N ASP A 115 30.05 16.44 22.52
CA ASP A 115 31.20 16.87 21.75
C ASP A 115 30.94 16.74 20.24
N LYS A 116 31.02 17.86 19.52
CA LYS A 116 30.84 17.91 18.06
C LYS A 116 31.77 16.99 17.27
N ARG A 117 33.03 16.83 17.73
CA ARG A 117 33.99 15.97 17.07
C ARG A 117 33.58 14.50 17.18
N LYS A 118 33.23 14.05 18.38
CA LYS A 118 32.75 12.69 18.63
C LYS A 118 31.42 12.41 17.91
N ARG A 119 30.51 13.37 17.85
CA ARG A 119 29.26 13.27 17.05
C ARG A 119 29.59 13.01 15.59
N LYS A 120 30.52 13.79 15.00
CA LYS A 120 30.93 13.63 13.61
C LYS A 120 31.59 12.27 13.37
N GLU A 121 32.49 11.82 14.25
CA GLU A 121 33.13 10.51 14.16
C GLU A 121 32.10 9.36 14.22
N TYR A 122 31.16 9.44 15.14
CA TYR A 122 30.08 8.46 15.23
C TYR A 122 29.25 8.42 13.94
N ILE A 123 28.90 9.56 13.43
CA ILE A 123 28.13 9.64 12.21
C ILE A 123 28.93 9.08 11.02
N GLN A 124 30.21 9.38 10.91
CA GLN A 124 31.09 8.80 9.89
C GLN A 124 31.16 7.26 9.98
N SER A 125 31.16 6.70 11.18
CA SER A 125 31.14 5.25 11.37
C SER A 125 29.88 4.59 10.81
N ARG A 126 28.77 5.33 10.73
CA ARG A 126 27.49 4.87 10.17
C ARG A 126 27.30 5.20 8.68
N GLU A 127 28.30 5.81 8.03
CA GLU A 127 28.20 6.26 6.63
C GLU A 127 27.79 5.12 5.68
N LYS A 128 28.35 3.93 5.86
CA LYS A 128 28.07 2.78 5.00
C LYS A 128 26.59 2.38 5.05
N GLU A 129 26.01 2.38 6.24
CA GLU A 129 24.59 2.05 6.44
C GLU A 129 23.70 3.15 5.87
N LEU A 130 24.06 4.41 6.14
CA LEU A 130 23.34 5.55 5.57
C LEU A 130 23.36 5.54 4.04
N ARG A 131 24.49 5.23 3.41
CA ARG A 131 24.53 5.08 1.96
C ARG A 131 23.61 4.00 1.46
N LYS A 132 23.59 2.84 2.11
CA LYS A 132 22.71 1.73 1.74
C LYS A 132 21.23 2.11 1.84
N GLU A 133 20.83 2.77 2.92
CA GLU A 133 19.41 3.06 3.15
C GLU A 133 18.92 4.33 2.42
N PHE A 134 19.80 5.25 2.05
CA PHE A 134 19.44 6.48 1.36
C PHE A 134 19.88 6.52 -0.10
N THR A 135 21.16 6.26 -0.39
CA THR A 135 21.72 6.48 -1.74
C THR A 135 21.29 5.39 -2.70
N ASP A 136 21.36 4.14 -2.29
CA ASP A 136 21.05 3.01 -3.18
C ASP A 136 19.59 3.01 -3.62
N PRO A 137 18.58 3.22 -2.73
CA PRO A 137 17.21 3.40 -3.17
C PRO A 137 17.01 4.60 -4.10
N LEU A 138 17.64 5.75 -3.80
CA LEU A 138 17.47 6.97 -4.58
C LEU A 138 17.96 6.84 -6.01
N THR A 139 18.99 6.02 -6.29
CA THR A 139 19.50 5.80 -7.66
C THR A 139 18.50 5.11 -8.57
N ASN A 140 17.59 4.33 -7.99
CA ASN A 140 16.57 3.55 -8.71
C ASN A 140 15.19 4.23 -8.76
N LEU A 141 15.05 5.39 -8.11
CA LEU A 141 13.80 6.12 -8.01
C LEU A 141 13.76 7.31 -8.97
N SER A 142 12.57 7.60 -9.48
CA SER A 142 12.34 8.85 -10.19
C SER A 142 12.50 10.06 -9.24
N VAL A 143 12.77 11.25 -9.80
CA VAL A 143 12.86 12.50 -9.01
C VAL A 143 11.61 12.72 -8.15
N TYR A 144 10.44 12.41 -8.69
CA TYR A 144 9.18 12.54 -7.96
C TYR A 144 9.09 11.56 -6.78
N GLN A 145 9.43 10.30 -6.99
CA GLN A 145 9.47 9.28 -5.94
C GLN A 145 10.51 9.62 -4.87
N GLY A 146 11.68 10.14 -5.28
CA GLY A 146 12.72 10.58 -4.35
C GLY A 146 12.22 11.71 -3.44
N ARG A 147 11.47 12.68 -3.96
CA ARG A 147 10.85 13.75 -3.12
C ARG A 147 9.85 13.16 -2.13
N VAL A 148 9.01 12.23 -2.57
CA VAL A 148 8.04 11.54 -1.68
C VAL A 148 8.78 10.75 -0.62
N LEU A 149 9.83 10.00 -0.98
CA LEU A 149 10.67 9.26 -0.03
C LEU A 149 11.22 10.18 1.05
N MET A 150 11.72 11.35 0.69
CA MET A 150 12.27 12.29 1.67
C MET A 150 11.23 12.82 2.65
N LYS A 151 10.02 13.13 2.18
CA LYS A 151 8.90 13.52 3.06
C LYS A 151 8.54 12.38 4.02
N LEU A 152 8.50 11.15 3.53
CA LEU A 152 8.23 9.98 4.35
C LEU A 152 9.33 9.71 5.39
N ILE A 153 10.61 9.91 5.04
CA ILE A 153 11.71 9.81 6.01
C ILE A 153 11.57 10.86 7.10
N ASN A 154 11.23 12.11 6.76
CA ASN A 154 10.95 13.16 7.75
C ASN A 154 9.80 12.76 8.68
N ARG A 155 8.75 12.15 8.13
CA ARG A 155 7.63 11.61 8.91
C ARG A 155 8.10 10.55 9.92
N GLU A 156 8.85 9.56 9.47
CA GLU A 156 9.29 8.43 10.29
C GLU A 156 10.40 8.82 11.29
N SER A 157 11.20 9.85 10.99
CA SER A 157 12.29 10.35 11.85
C SER A 157 11.90 11.52 12.74
N GLY A 158 10.61 11.91 12.78
CA GLY A 158 10.17 13.05 13.58
C GLY A 158 10.78 14.39 13.15
N ASN A 159 11.01 14.59 11.84
CA ASN A 159 11.61 15.79 11.24
C ASN A 159 13.10 16.05 11.57
N ASN A 160 13.78 15.12 12.22
CA ASN A 160 15.20 15.29 12.60
C ASN A 160 16.18 14.98 11.45
N CYS A 161 15.67 14.45 10.32
CA CYS A 161 16.52 14.01 9.20
C CYS A 161 17.40 15.15 8.66
N TYR A 162 16.84 16.35 8.50
CA TYR A 162 17.58 17.50 7.99
C TYR A 162 18.74 17.91 8.90
N GLU A 163 18.51 17.98 10.22
CA GLU A 163 19.55 18.39 11.18
C GLU A 163 20.68 17.39 11.22
N ILE A 164 20.39 16.10 11.21
CA ILE A 164 21.39 15.04 11.15
C ILE A 164 22.21 15.16 9.86
N ILE A 165 21.58 15.32 8.71
CA ILE A 165 22.29 15.46 7.43
C ILE A 165 23.10 16.75 7.37
N LYS A 166 22.60 17.83 7.94
CA LYS A 166 23.32 19.11 8.03
C LYS A 166 24.59 18.99 8.90
N GLU A 167 24.49 18.31 10.04
CA GLU A 167 25.63 18.02 10.92
C GLU A 167 26.69 17.16 10.21
N TYR A 168 26.26 16.35 9.25
CA TYR A 168 27.09 15.55 8.37
C TYR A 168 27.92 16.33 7.37
N LYS A 169 27.56 17.56 7.08
CA LYS A 169 28.21 18.38 6.06
C LYS A 169 29.70 18.48 6.31
N GLY A 170 30.49 17.61 5.72
CA GLY A 170 31.94 17.53 5.83
C GLY A 170 32.51 16.18 6.27
N GLY A 171 31.66 15.16 6.44
CA GLY A 171 32.07 13.79 6.77
C GLY A 171 31.65 12.76 5.74
N LEU A 172 30.70 13.10 4.88
CA LEU A 172 30.21 12.21 3.82
C LEU A 172 30.97 12.44 2.52
N THR A 173 31.10 11.38 1.72
CA THR A 173 31.65 11.51 0.36
C THR A 173 30.85 12.53 -0.44
N ALA A 174 31.55 13.33 -1.26
CA ALA A 174 30.93 14.35 -2.10
C ALA A 174 29.78 13.80 -2.95
N ARG A 175 29.89 12.55 -3.41
CA ARG A 175 28.86 11.86 -4.20
C ARG A 175 27.58 11.61 -3.41
N PHE A 176 27.67 11.16 -2.16
CA PHE A 176 26.49 11.00 -1.30
C PHE A 176 25.80 12.35 -1.10
N TYR A 177 26.57 13.37 -0.74
CA TYR A 177 26.04 14.70 -0.53
C TYR A 177 25.38 15.28 -1.78
N GLN A 178 25.97 15.09 -2.97
CA GLN A 178 25.37 15.54 -4.23
C GLN A 178 24.05 14.83 -4.52
N THR A 179 24.00 13.51 -4.33
CA THR A 179 22.76 12.75 -4.52
C THR A 179 21.66 13.22 -3.58
N VAL A 180 22.00 13.32 -2.33
CA VAL A 180 21.08 13.80 -1.30
C VAL A 180 20.69 15.25 -1.58
N ALA A 181 21.63 16.16 -1.85
CA ALA A 181 21.36 17.58 -2.15
C ALA A 181 20.46 17.77 -3.37
N PHE A 182 20.61 16.95 -4.41
CA PHE A 182 19.77 17.01 -5.59
C PHE A 182 18.27 16.81 -5.25
N PHE A 183 17.96 15.85 -4.37
CA PHE A 183 16.60 15.62 -3.92
C PHE A 183 16.16 16.57 -2.81
N PHE A 184 17.13 17.12 -2.04
CA PHE A 184 16.89 17.89 -0.83
C PHE A 184 16.76 19.40 -1.05
N ASN A 185 17.14 19.92 -2.20
CA ASN A 185 17.37 21.37 -2.36
C ASN A 185 16.11 22.26 -2.21
N SER A 186 14.91 21.69 -2.16
CA SER A 186 13.68 22.48 -2.03
C SER A 186 12.74 22.10 -0.88
N ASN A 187 12.73 20.84 -0.41
CA ASN A 187 11.65 20.35 0.44
C ASN A 187 12.04 19.86 1.85
N LEU A 188 13.33 19.73 2.16
CA LEU A 188 13.76 19.17 3.45
C LEU A 188 13.69 20.12 4.63
N LYS A 189 13.66 21.41 4.35
CA LYS A 189 13.49 22.42 5.41
C LYS A 189 12.05 22.50 5.89
N GLN A 190 11.10 21.97 5.13
CA GLN A 190 9.71 21.94 5.53
C GLN A 190 9.44 20.72 6.39
N PRO A 191 8.99 20.88 7.63
CA PRO A 191 8.58 19.76 8.45
C PRO A 191 7.41 19.03 7.80
N TYR A 192 7.32 17.73 8.04
CA TYR A 192 6.18 16.94 7.59
C TYR A 192 4.93 17.41 8.34
N ASN A 193 3.89 17.77 7.59
CA ASN A 193 2.62 18.26 8.14
C ASN A 193 1.47 17.34 7.74
N ALA A 194 1.20 16.33 8.58
CA ALA A 194 0.14 15.34 8.34
C ALA A 194 -1.27 15.94 8.23
N ALA A 195 -1.54 17.05 8.89
CA ALA A 195 -2.84 17.72 8.87
C ALA A 195 -2.98 18.80 7.78
N GLY A 196 -1.86 19.17 7.13
CA GLY A 196 -1.81 20.24 6.12
C GLY A 196 -1.36 19.73 4.76
N ASP A 197 -0.23 20.25 4.29
CA ASP A 197 0.28 20.01 2.92
C ASP A 197 0.56 18.55 2.59
N ASP A 198 0.80 17.72 3.60
CA ASP A 198 1.11 16.29 3.44
C ASP A 198 -0.08 15.37 3.79
N ALA A 199 -1.29 15.92 3.95
CA ALA A 199 -2.49 15.14 4.32
C ALA A 199 -2.82 14.01 3.32
N GLU A 200 -2.63 14.25 2.01
CA GLU A 200 -2.83 13.22 0.99
C GLU A 200 -1.80 12.08 1.12
N ILE A 201 -0.55 12.41 1.44
CA ILE A 201 0.51 11.43 1.69
C ILE A 201 0.15 10.61 2.94
N GLU A 202 -0.27 11.27 4.02
CA GLU A 202 -0.65 10.60 5.27
C GLU A 202 -1.81 9.63 5.08
N GLN A 203 -2.82 10.02 4.32
CA GLN A 203 -3.95 9.14 4.00
C GLN A 203 -3.49 7.86 3.30
N ILE A 204 -2.57 7.98 2.33
CA ILE A 204 -2.03 6.83 1.61
C ILE A 204 -1.11 6.00 2.52
N VAL A 205 -0.32 6.63 3.38
CA VAL A 205 0.52 5.93 4.36
C VAL A 205 -0.34 5.07 5.30
N LEU A 206 -1.45 5.60 5.80
CA LEU A 206 -2.38 4.84 6.64
C LEU A 206 -3.01 3.65 5.87
N GLU A 207 -3.27 3.81 4.58
CA GLU A 207 -3.70 2.70 3.71
C GLU A 207 -2.62 1.61 3.60
N VAL A 208 -1.39 2.01 3.29
CA VAL A 208 -0.23 1.11 3.16
C VAL A 208 0.04 0.36 4.46
N ARG A 209 0.03 1.06 5.60
CA ARG A 209 0.24 0.45 6.91
C ARG A 209 -0.81 -0.62 7.23
N ARG A 210 -2.07 -0.35 6.93
CA ARG A 210 -3.16 -1.33 7.10
C ARG A 210 -2.96 -2.56 6.21
N MET A 211 -2.56 -2.36 4.95
CA MET A 211 -2.35 -3.46 4.00
C MET A 211 -1.18 -4.37 4.36
N TYR A 212 -0.09 -3.80 4.83
CA TYR A 212 1.12 -4.56 5.19
C TYR A 212 1.18 -4.97 6.66
N GLY A 213 0.16 -4.66 7.46
CA GLY A 213 0.10 -5.03 8.88
C GLY A 213 1.15 -4.32 9.75
N TYR A 214 1.68 -3.19 9.32
CA TYR A 214 2.59 -2.40 10.16
C TYR A 214 1.82 -1.81 11.33
N ARG A 215 2.09 -2.32 12.53
CA ARG A 215 1.53 -1.74 13.75
C ARG A 215 2.05 -0.32 13.99
N SER A 216 1.16 0.56 14.43
CA SER A 216 1.49 1.90 14.93
C SER A 216 2.19 1.81 16.28
#